data_4a7ca17c191ffd8d89721a6a9c5dcb75
#
_entry.id   4a7ca17c191ffd8d89721a6a9c5dcb75
#
_cell.length_a   1.000
_cell.length_b   1.000
_cell.length_c   1.000
_cell.angle_alpha   90.00
_cell.angle_beta   90.00
_cell.angle_gamma   90.00
#
_symmetry.space_group_name_H-M   'P 1'
#
loop_
_entity.id
_entity.type
_entity.pdbx_description
1 polymer ?
#
loop_
_entity_poly.entity_id
_entity_poly.type
_entity_poly.pdbx_seq_one_letter_code
_entity_poly.pdbx_strand_id
1 'polypeptide(L)'
;MAKTHDPIQELLIAARRTQILDAATTVFAEKGFHRATIKDIARVASIADGTIYTYFASKTDVLLAILNRLNETTEREQQFAQGSAQDLRSFFLAYVRQRMSLLWPNAEVFRAVLPEMLVNSELRDLYYQQVLAPTITVGEQFFQAQSEQGEARKIDIPLTVRAIASTFLGLLILQLLGDQEIAQRWKELPEVLTTLIFDGLYQKKADDEEQ
;
A
#
# COMPACT_ATOMS: atom_id res chain seq x y z
N MET A 1 -32.88 18.94 9.34
CA MET A 1 -31.91 20.04 9.15
C MET A 1 -30.63 19.40 8.62
N ALA A 2 -30.34 19.55 7.34
CA ALA A 2 -29.06 19.10 6.74
C ALA A 2 -27.93 19.96 7.34
N LYS A 3 -26.93 19.32 7.97
CA LYS A 3 -25.69 20.01 8.37
C LYS A 3 -25.06 20.53 7.08
N THR A 4 -25.00 21.84 6.92
CA THR A 4 -24.22 22.49 5.87
C THR A 4 -22.77 22.10 6.09
N HIS A 5 -22.24 21.29 5.19
CA HIS A 5 -20.83 20.90 5.17
C HIS A 5 -20.01 22.17 4.86
N ASP A 6 -19.18 22.61 5.78
CA ASP A 6 -18.28 23.74 5.59
C ASP A 6 -16.95 23.23 4.99
N PRO A 7 -16.65 23.52 3.71
CA PRO A 7 -15.43 23.03 3.05
C PRO A 7 -14.14 23.44 3.77
N ILE A 8 -14.14 24.61 4.44
CA ILE A 8 -12.99 25.09 5.21
C ILE A 8 -12.76 24.22 6.44
N GLN A 9 -13.84 23.83 7.12
CA GLN A 9 -13.75 22.95 8.28
C GLN A 9 -13.22 21.56 7.89
N GLU A 10 -13.64 21.02 6.75
CA GLU A 10 -13.12 19.74 6.23
C GLU A 10 -11.63 19.80 5.92
N LEU A 11 -11.17 20.87 5.26
CA LEU A 11 -9.74 21.07 4.98
C LEU A 11 -8.91 21.17 6.26
N LEU A 12 -9.42 21.86 7.29
CA LEU A 12 -8.75 21.94 8.59
C LEU A 12 -8.68 20.59 9.30
N ILE A 13 -9.75 19.79 9.24
CA ILE A 13 -9.78 18.43 9.77
C ILE A 13 -8.77 17.54 9.04
N ALA A 14 -8.76 17.57 7.72
CA ALA A 14 -7.83 16.80 6.90
C ALA A 14 -6.37 17.18 7.18
N ALA A 15 -6.05 18.47 7.23
CA ALA A 15 -4.72 18.97 7.56
C ALA A 15 -4.27 18.54 8.96
N ARG A 16 -5.16 18.57 9.95
CA ARG A 16 -4.85 18.12 11.32
C ARG A 16 -4.63 16.62 11.39
N ARG A 17 -5.45 15.82 10.69
CA ARG A 17 -5.24 14.39 10.59
C ARG A 17 -3.88 14.06 9.97
N THR A 18 -3.51 14.72 8.87
CA THR A 18 -2.20 14.56 8.23
C THR A 18 -1.05 14.88 9.20
N GLN A 19 -1.12 16.00 9.90
CA GLN A 19 -0.11 16.39 10.91
C GLN A 19 0.07 15.30 11.99
N ILE A 20 -1.01 14.72 12.49
CA ILE A 20 -0.97 13.65 13.50
C ILE A 20 -0.34 12.38 12.91
N LEU A 21 -0.71 12.00 11.69
CA LEU A 21 -0.18 10.80 11.03
C LEU A 21 1.31 10.92 10.72
N ASP A 22 1.79 12.10 10.31
CA ASP A 22 3.22 12.34 10.05
C ASP A 22 4.04 12.25 11.34
N ALA A 23 3.56 12.86 12.41
CA ALA A 23 4.17 12.75 13.73
C ALA A 23 4.19 11.30 14.25
N ALA A 24 3.08 10.58 14.08
CA ALA A 24 2.98 9.19 14.49
C ALA A 24 3.90 8.27 13.68
N THR A 25 4.03 8.50 12.38
CA THR A 25 4.98 7.80 11.51
C THR A 25 6.41 7.90 12.04
N THR A 26 6.85 9.12 12.39
CA THR A 26 8.16 9.38 12.99
C THR A 26 8.31 8.65 14.34
N VAL A 27 7.34 8.79 15.22
CA VAL A 27 7.37 8.17 16.57
C VAL A 27 7.40 6.64 16.49
N PHE A 28 6.61 6.04 15.61
CA PHE A 28 6.58 4.59 15.42
C PHE A 28 7.89 4.06 14.81
N ALA A 29 8.48 4.77 13.85
CA ALA A 29 9.77 4.41 13.27
C ALA A 29 10.90 4.44 14.32
N GLU A 30 10.94 5.47 15.19
CA GLU A 30 11.97 5.64 16.19
C GLU A 30 11.83 4.70 17.40
N LYS A 31 10.62 4.54 17.92
CA LYS A 31 10.36 3.84 19.19
C LYS A 31 9.79 2.44 19.04
N GLY A 32 9.26 2.10 17.86
CA GLY A 32 8.41 0.95 17.64
C GLY A 32 6.98 1.19 18.18
N PHE A 33 6.02 0.41 17.70
CA PHE A 33 4.60 0.59 18.04
C PHE A 33 4.32 0.43 19.56
N HIS A 34 4.87 -0.59 20.22
CA HIS A 34 4.60 -0.86 21.64
C HIS A 34 5.01 0.28 22.56
N ARG A 35 6.25 0.79 22.40
CA ARG A 35 6.81 1.81 23.28
C ARG A 35 6.31 3.21 22.98
N ALA A 36 5.77 3.43 21.78
CA ALA A 36 5.18 4.70 21.39
C ALA A 36 3.90 4.98 22.19
N THR A 37 3.72 6.23 22.61
CA THR A 37 2.52 6.70 23.32
C THR A 37 1.82 7.82 22.56
N ILE A 38 0.53 8.03 22.84
CA ILE A 38 -0.21 9.18 22.30
C ILE A 38 0.47 10.50 22.71
N LYS A 39 1.05 10.58 23.90
CA LYS A 39 1.82 11.76 24.35
C LYS A 39 3.05 12.02 23.51
N ASP A 40 3.77 10.98 23.09
CA ASP A 40 4.91 11.14 22.18
C ASP A 40 4.46 11.73 20.84
N ILE A 41 3.38 11.20 20.28
CA ILE A 41 2.79 11.67 19.02
C ILE A 41 2.37 13.14 19.16
N ALA A 42 1.65 13.49 20.22
CA ALA A 42 1.17 14.84 20.47
C ALA A 42 2.34 15.83 20.57
N ARG A 43 3.42 15.45 21.27
CA ARG A 43 4.64 16.25 21.40
C ARG A 43 5.30 16.50 20.04
N VAL A 44 5.46 15.49 19.21
CA VAL A 44 6.06 15.62 17.85
C VAL A 44 5.14 16.43 16.95
N ALA A 45 3.82 16.22 17.05
CA ALA A 45 2.82 16.99 16.31
C ALA A 45 2.64 18.43 16.83
N SER A 46 3.28 18.82 17.96
CA SER A 46 3.12 20.13 18.60
C SER A 46 1.66 20.50 18.92
N ILE A 47 0.90 19.52 19.45
CA ILE A 47 -0.50 19.67 19.87
C ILE A 47 -0.73 19.11 21.27
N ALA A 48 -1.86 19.43 21.89
CA ALA A 48 -2.25 18.84 23.16
C ALA A 48 -2.65 17.36 22.99
N ASP A 49 -2.33 16.52 23.97
CA ASP A 49 -2.65 15.07 23.96
C ASP A 49 -4.13 14.80 23.67
N GLY A 50 -5.03 15.55 24.30
CA GLY A 50 -6.48 15.45 24.12
C GLY A 50 -6.94 15.75 22.68
N THR A 51 -6.15 16.51 21.92
CA THR A 51 -6.47 16.83 20.53
C THR A 51 -6.42 15.57 19.65
N ILE A 52 -5.50 14.63 19.91
CA ILE A 52 -5.40 13.40 19.13
C ILE A 52 -6.69 12.60 19.23
N TYR A 53 -7.26 12.49 20.45
CA TYR A 53 -8.49 11.75 20.68
C TYR A 53 -9.74 12.33 20.00
N THR A 54 -9.66 13.58 19.53
CA THR A 54 -10.71 14.17 18.67
C THR A 54 -10.73 13.56 17.27
N TYR A 55 -9.59 13.03 16.81
CA TYR A 55 -9.41 12.53 15.43
C TYR A 55 -9.25 11.00 15.37
N PHE A 56 -8.74 10.38 16.41
CA PHE A 56 -8.43 8.95 16.49
C PHE A 56 -8.78 8.42 17.88
N ALA A 57 -9.57 7.36 17.97
CA ALA A 57 -10.02 6.81 19.23
C ALA A 57 -8.88 6.09 20.00
N SER A 58 -7.87 5.56 19.29
CA SER A 58 -6.77 4.80 19.86
C SER A 58 -5.47 4.96 19.09
N LYS A 59 -4.36 4.49 19.68
CA LYS A 59 -3.07 4.37 19.00
C LYS A 59 -3.15 3.38 17.82
N THR A 60 -3.96 2.35 17.93
CA THR A 60 -4.24 1.39 16.85
C THR A 60 -4.93 2.08 15.68
N ASP A 61 -5.91 2.96 15.92
CA ASP A 61 -6.58 3.71 14.84
C ASP A 61 -5.62 4.66 14.11
N VAL A 62 -4.68 5.28 14.83
CA VAL A 62 -3.63 6.08 14.21
C VAL A 62 -2.77 5.20 13.30
N LEU A 63 -2.37 4.01 13.76
CA LEU A 63 -1.58 3.08 12.97
C LEU A 63 -2.33 2.61 11.71
N LEU A 64 -3.58 2.19 11.85
CA LEU A 64 -4.41 1.77 10.72
C LEU A 64 -4.60 2.90 9.70
N ALA A 65 -4.75 4.14 10.17
CA ALA A 65 -4.85 5.30 9.29
C ALA A 65 -3.53 5.58 8.54
N ILE A 66 -2.35 5.35 9.15
CA ILE A 66 -1.06 5.41 8.46
C ILE A 66 -1.00 4.33 7.37
N LEU A 67 -1.34 3.08 7.72
CA LEU A 67 -1.32 1.97 6.77
C LEU A 67 -2.31 2.17 5.63
N ASN A 68 -3.50 2.70 5.89
CA ASN A 68 -4.47 3.08 4.86
C ASN A 68 -3.93 4.17 3.93
N ARG A 69 -3.28 5.21 4.49
CA ARG A 69 -2.63 6.26 3.71
C ARG A 69 -1.53 5.71 2.80
N LEU A 70 -0.68 4.82 3.33
CA LEU A 70 0.37 4.16 2.55
C LEU A 70 -0.19 3.18 1.52
N ASN A 71 -1.38 2.67 1.75
CA ASN A 71 -2.07 1.80 0.81
C ASN A 71 -2.78 2.56 -0.31
N GLU A 72 -3.12 3.84 -0.10
CA GLU A 72 -3.83 4.70 -1.07
C GLU A 72 -5.05 4.03 -1.70
N THR A 73 -5.92 3.47 -0.89
CA THR A 73 -7.04 2.66 -1.40
C THR A 73 -7.93 3.45 -2.35
N THR A 74 -8.28 4.69 -2.02
CA THR A 74 -9.16 5.54 -2.86
C THR A 74 -8.49 5.95 -4.16
N GLU A 75 -7.23 6.40 -4.11
CA GLU A 75 -6.44 6.77 -5.28
C GLU A 75 -6.22 5.56 -6.19
N ARG A 76 -6.05 4.39 -5.58
CA ARG A 76 -5.91 3.11 -6.29
C ARG A 76 -7.19 2.74 -7.05
N GLU A 77 -8.35 2.84 -6.41
CA GLU A 77 -9.64 2.60 -7.07
C GLU A 77 -9.79 3.48 -8.31
N GLN A 78 -9.45 4.77 -8.21
CA GLN A 78 -9.49 5.70 -9.34
C GLN A 78 -8.50 5.32 -10.44
N GLN A 79 -7.27 4.92 -10.09
CA GLN A 79 -6.27 4.49 -11.07
C GLN A 79 -6.71 3.23 -11.82
N PHE A 80 -7.24 2.23 -11.12
CA PHE A 80 -7.72 1.02 -11.76
C PHE A 80 -8.94 1.28 -12.66
N ALA A 81 -9.83 2.19 -12.26
CA ALA A 81 -10.95 2.61 -13.11
C ALA A 81 -10.48 3.32 -14.39
N GLN A 82 -9.44 4.14 -14.33
CA GLN A 82 -8.86 4.82 -15.48
C GLN A 82 -7.96 3.90 -16.33
N GLY A 83 -7.32 2.93 -15.72
CA GLY A 83 -6.39 2.00 -16.38
C GLY A 83 -7.05 1.02 -17.34
N SER A 84 -8.36 0.85 -17.26
CA SER A 84 -9.12 -0.02 -18.16
C SER A 84 -9.08 0.41 -19.65
N ALA A 85 -8.69 1.67 -19.92
CA ALA A 85 -8.53 2.20 -21.28
C ALA A 85 -7.06 2.20 -21.77
N GLN A 86 -6.11 1.71 -20.98
CA GLN A 86 -4.68 1.69 -21.32
C GLN A 86 -4.22 0.27 -21.63
N ASP A 87 -3.10 0.16 -22.34
CA ASP A 87 -2.35 -1.10 -22.46
C ASP A 87 -1.99 -1.64 -21.07
N LEU A 88 -2.36 -2.90 -20.82
CA LEU A 88 -2.22 -3.55 -19.52
C LEU A 88 -0.77 -3.53 -18.99
N ARG A 89 0.22 -3.70 -19.88
CA ARG A 89 1.64 -3.66 -19.51
C ARG A 89 2.07 -2.27 -19.04
N SER A 90 1.70 -1.23 -19.77
CA SER A 90 2.01 0.16 -19.44
C SER A 90 1.32 0.60 -18.14
N PHE A 91 0.07 0.21 -17.97
CA PHE A 91 -0.66 0.42 -16.73
C PHE A 91 0.03 -0.25 -15.54
N PHE A 92 0.39 -1.54 -15.67
CA PHE A 92 1.05 -2.30 -14.60
C PHE A 92 2.39 -1.66 -14.21
N LEU A 93 3.21 -1.26 -15.19
CA LEU A 93 4.48 -0.59 -14.93
C LEU A 93 4.28 0.72 -14.14
N ALA A 94 3.31 1.55 -14.56
CA ALA A 94 2.99 2.79 -13.86
C ALA A 94 2.52 2.54 -12.43
N TYR A 95 1.66 1.54 -12.24
CA TYR A 95 1.18 1.10 -10.93
C TYR A 95 2.32 0.63 -10.02
N VAL A 96 3.21 -0.23 -10.51
CA VAL A 96 4.36 -0.73 -9.73
C VAL A 96 5.28 0.42 -9.34
N ARG A 97 5.60 1.34 -10.27
CA ARG A 97 6.43 2.52 -9.99
C ARG A 97 5.84 3.36 -8.85
N GLN A 98 4.55 3.63 -8.90
CA GLN A 98 3.87 4.37 -7.84
C GLN A 98 3.91 3.60 -6.52
N ARG A 99 3.58 2.30 -6.51
CA ARG A 99 3.62 1.49 -5.28
C ARG A 99 5.01 1.49 -4.64
N MET A 100 6.06 1.31 -5.43
CA MET A 100 7.44 1.33 -4.95
C MET A 100 7.82 2.71 -4.39
N SER A 101 7.41 3.81 -5.04
CA SER A 101 7.69 5.18 -4.56
C SER A 101 7.04 5.51 -3.21
N LEU A 102 5.97 4.83 -2.85
CA LEU A 102 5.29 4.98 -1.56
C LEU A 102 5.85 4.05 -0.48
N LEU A 103 6.04 2.78 -0.82
CA LEU A 103 6.46 1.79 0.17
C LEU A 103 7.91 2.00 0.59
N TRP A 104 8.79 2.33 -0.33
CA TRP A 104 10.22 2.40 -0.08
C TRP A 104 10.63 3.45 0.96
N PRO A 105 10.22 4.73 0.85
CA PRO A 105 10.54 5.74 1.85
C PRO A 105 9.92 5.47 3.23
N ASN A 106 8.90 4.62 3.30
CA ASN A 106 8.16 4.30 4.52
C ASN A 106 8.54 2.93 5.11
N ALA A 107 9.63 2.31 4.65
CA ALA A 107 10.04 0.97 5.10
C ALA A 107 10.21 0.87 6.63
N GLU A 108 10.70 1.93 7.29
CA GLU A 108 10.87 1.95 8.75
C GLU A 108 9.54 1.84 9.52
N VAL A 109 8.45 2.37 8.97
CA VAL A 109 7.10 2.17 9.56
C VAL A 109 6.73 0.69 9.52
N PHE A 110 6.98 0.03 8.38
CA PHE A 110 6.72 -1.40 8.25
C PHE A 110 7.62 -2.23 9.18
N ARG A 111 8.88 -1.85 9.37
CA ARG A 111 9.77 -2.48 10.36
C ARG A 111 9.18 -2.45 11.77
N ALA A 112 8.57 -1.32 12.14
CA ALA A 112 7.96 -1.16 13.46
C ALA A 112 6.65 -1.93 13.63
N VAL A 113 5.91 -2.18 12.53
CA VAL A 113 4.52 -2.67 12.57
C VAL A 113 4.40 -4.13 12.19
N LEU A 114 5.23 -4.64 11.27
CA LEU A 114 5.17 -6.04 10.82
C LEU A 114 5.22 -7.06 11.96
N PRO A 115 6.13 -6.93 12.96
CA PRO A 115 6.16 -7.85 14.10
C PRO A 115 4.84 -7.85 14.89
N GLU A 116 4.22 -6.66 15.05
CA GLU A 116 2.96 -6.51 15.74
C GLU A 116 1.81 -7.22 15.01
N MET A 117 1.72 -7.03 13.71
CA MET A 117 0.68 -7.69 12.89
C MET A 117 0.81 -9.21 12.90
N LEU A 118 2.03 -9.74 13.07
CA LEU A 118 2.26 -11.19 13.15
C LEU A 118 1.86 -11.78 14.52
N VAL A 119 1.98 -11.00 15.60
CA VAL A 119 1.77 -11.46 16.99
C VAL A 119 0.36 -11.09 17.49
N ASN A 120 -0.13 -9.90 17.18
CA ASN A 120 -1.40 -9.39 17.63
C ASN A 120 -2.51 -9.73 16.63
N SER A 121 -3.38 -10.69 16.97
CA SER A 121 -4.47 -11.15 16.11
C SER A 121 -5.49 -10.05 15.82
N GLU A 122 -5.83 -9.20 16.80
CA GLU A 122 -6.78 -8.11 16.61
C GLU A 122 -6.27 -7.09 15.59
N LEU A 123 -5.02 -6.65 15.73
CA LEU A 123 -4.38 -5.73 14.78
C LEU A 123 -4.28 -6.34 13.37
N ARG A 124 -3.90 -7.62 13.29
CA ARG A 124 -3.85 -8.37 12.02
C ARG A 124 -5.20 -8.40 11.33
N ASP A 125 -6.26 -8.74 12.07
CA ASP A 125 -7.60 -8.88 11.54
C ASP A 125 -8.16 -7.51 11.08
N LEU A 126 -7.92 -6.46 11.84
CA LEU A 126 -8.26 -5.08 11.47
C LEU A 126 -7.49 -4.64 10.20
N TYR A 127 -6.19 -4.89 10.14
CA TYR A 127 -5.38 -4.57 8.95
C TYR A 127 -5.88 -5.33 7.72
N TYR A 128 -6.14 -6.63 7.88
CA TYR A 128 -6.67 -7.44 6.79
C TYR A 128 -7.99 -6.89 6.27
N GLN A 129 -8.95 -6.63 7.16
CA GLN A 129 -10.30 -6.18 6.77
C GLN A 129 -10.32 -4.75 6.23
N GLN A 130 -9.57 -3.84 6.82
CA GLN A 130 -9.66 -2.41 6.50
C GLN A 130 -8.68 -1.94 5.43
N VAL A 131 -7.58 -2.69 5.21
CA VAL A 131 -6.52 -2.28 4.30
C VAL A 131 -6.31 -3.31 3.19
N LEU A 132 -6.07 -4.57 3.54
CA LEU A 132 -5.63 -5.56 2.57
C LEU A 132 -6.79 -6.10 1.71
N ALA A 133 -7.91 -6.48 2.32
CA ALA A 133 -9.04 -7.04 1.59
C ALA A 133 -9.65 -6.07 0.57
N PRO A 134 -9.89 -4.77 0.89
CA PRO A 134 -10.30 -3.79 -0.12
C PRO A 134 -9.32 -3.69 -1.29
N THR A 135 -8.01 -3.69 -1.01
CA THR A 135 -6.97 -3.67 -2.04
C THR A 135 -7.04 -4.88 -2.97
N ILE A 136 -7.21 -6.07 -2.40
CA ILE A 136 -7.34 -7.31 -3.17
C ILE A 136 -8.60 -7.26 -4.04
N THR A 137 -9.73 -6.83 -3.48
CA THR A 137 -11.01 -6.72 -4.20
C THR A 137 -10.89 -5.81 -5.43
N VAL A 138 -10.26 -4.64 -5.29
CA VAL A 138 -10.03 -3.72 -6.43
C VAL A 138 -9.17 -4.39 -7.51
N GLY A 139 -8.11 -5.10 -7.12
CA GLY A 139 -7.27 -5.86 -8.06
C GLY A 139 -8.04 -6.98 -8.77
N GLU A 140 -8.86 -7.74 -8.05
CA GLU A 140 -9.69 -8.81 -8.60
C GLU A 140 -10.70 -8.26 -9.63
N GLN A 141 -11.39 -7.16 -9.31
CA GLN A 141 -12.32 -6.49 -10.23
C GLN A 141 -11.63 -5.99 -11.50
N PHE A 142 -10.43 -5.43 -11.36
CA PHE A 142 -9.65 -4.97 -12.51
C PHE A 142 -9.28 -6.14 -13.44
N PHE A 143 -8.69 -7.22 -12.91
CA PHE A 143 -8.31 -8.37 -13.73
C PHE A 143 -9.53 -9.10 -14.32
N GLN A 144 -10.67 -9.09 -13.63
CA GLN A 144 -11.91 -9.61 -14.15
C GLN A 144 -12.36 -8.82 -15.41
N ALA A 145 -12.36 -7.49 -15.33
CA ALA A 145 -12.71 -6.62 -16.45
C ALA A 145 -11.75 -6.81 -17.64
N GLN A 146 -10.44 -6.94 -17.41
CA GLN A 146 -9.45 -7.19 -18.46
C GLN A 146 -9.64 -8.56 -19.11
N SER A 147 -10.01 -9.57 -18.34
CA SER A 147 -10.31 -10.91 -18.85
C SER A 147 -11.56 -10.93 -19.74
N GLU A 148 -12.60 -10.20 -19.36
CA GLU A 148 -13.84 -10.07 -20.14
C GLU A 148 -13.61 -9.31 -21.47
N GLN A 149 -12.65 -8.39 -21.51
CA GLN A 149 -12.24 -7.67 -22.74
C GLN A 149 -11.30 -8.49 -23.63
N GLY A 150 -10.85 -9.66 -23.17
CA GLY A 150 -9.91 -10.52 -23.91
C GLY A 150 -8.46 -10.07 -23.84
N GLU A 151 -8.13 -9.09 -23.02
CA GLU A 151 -6.77 -8.55 -22.85
C GLU A 151 -5.90 -9.43 -21.94
N ALA A 152 -6.51 -10.20 -21.04
CA ALA A 152 -5.81 -11.09 -20.13
C ALA A 152 -6.00 -12.56 -20.50
N ARG A 153 -4.95 -13.37 -20.29
CA ARG A 153 -5.06 -14.82 -20.39
C ARG A 153 -6.07 -15.36 -19.37
N LYS A 154 -6.59 -16.55 -19.61
CA LYS A 154 -7.39 -17.27 -18.61
C LYS A 154 -6.52 -17.65 -17.43
N ILE A 155 -6.71 -16.96 -16.30
CA ILE A 155 -5.90 -17.06 -15.07
C ILE A 155 -6.81 -17.30 -13.86
N ASP A 156 -6.26 -17.84 -12.79
CA ASP A 156 -6.90 -17.80 -11.46
C ASP A 156 -6.73 -16.39 -10.89
N ILE A 157 -7.74 -15.54 -11.08
CA ILE A 157 -7.69 -14.12 -10.69
C ILE A 157 -7.43 -13.96 -9.19
N PRO A 158 -8.17 -14.65 -8.27
CA PRO A 158 -7.92 -14.54 -6.84
C PRO A 158 -6.48 -14.84 -6.42
N LEU A 159 -5.89 -15.91 -6.93
CA LEU A 159 -4.51 -16.27 -6.61
C LEU A 159 -3.49 -15.35 -7.30
N THR A 160 -3.76 -14.94 -8.54
CA THR A 160 -2.86 -14.02 -9.27
C THR A 160 -2.73 -12.67 -8.56
N VAL A 161 -3.84 -12.08 -8.13
CA VAL A 161 -3.83 -10.80 -7.39
C VAL A 161 -3.05 -10.93 -6.09
N ARG A 162 -3.23 -12.03 -5.35
CA ARG A 162 -2.48 -12.29 -4.13
C ARG A 162 -0.99 -12.51 -4.39
N ALA A 163 -0.61 -13.19 -5.44
CA ALA A 163 0.78 -13.38 -5.83
C ALA A 163 1.45 -12.04 -6.16
N ILE A 164 0.77 -11.17 -6.93
CA ILE A 164 1.27 -9.82 -7.23
C ILE A 164 1.40 -8.99 -5.95
N ALA A 165 0.38 -8.97 -5.09
CA ALA A 165 0.41 -8.24 -3.82
C ALA A 165 1.54 -8.75 -2.90
N SER A 166 1.76 -10.07 -2.84
CA SER A 166 2.82 -10.69 -2.06
C SER A 166 4.22 -10.31 -2.53
N THR A 167 4.40 -10.02 -3.82
CA THR A 167 5.68 -9.58 -4.36
C THR A 167 6.14 -8.26 -3.70
N PHE A 168 5.24 -7.29 -3.54
CA PHE A 168 5.57 -6.02 -2.87
C PHE A 168 5.97 -6.22 -1.42
N LEU A 169 5.23 -7.06 -0.69
CA LEU A 169 5.55 -7.40 0.70
C LEU A 169 6.89 -8.15 0.79
N GLY A 170 7.15 -9.09 -0.11
CA GLY A 170 8.41 -9.84 -0.17
C GLY A 170 9.61 -8.93 -0.41
N LEU A 171 9.53 -8.00 -1.37
CA LEU A 171 10.59 -7.02 -1.64
C LEU A 171 10.83 -6.10 -0.44
N LEU A 172 9.77 -5.65 0.22
CA LEU A 172 9.87 -4.85 1.45
C LEU A 172 10.58 -5.64 2.57
N ILE A 173 10.22 -6.91 2.77
CA ILE A 173 10.86 -7.77 3.77
C ILE A 173 12.36 -7.97 3.45
N LEU A 174 12.72 -8.25 2.20
CA LEU A 174 14.12 -8.40 1.80
C LEU A 174 14.92 -7.11 2.07
N GLN A 175 14.34 -5.94 1.80
CA GLN A 175 14.95 -4.66 2.14
C GLN A 175 15.17 -4.54 3.68
N LEU A 176 14.15 -4.85 4.46
CA LEU A 176 14.22 -4.76 5.93
C LEU A 176 15.24 -5.75 6.54
N LEU A 177 15.49 -6.87 5.86
CA LEU A 177 16.53 -7.85 6.18
C LEU A 177 17.92 -7.42 5.71
N GLY A 178 18.05 -6.31 4.99
CA GLY A 178 19.35 -5.73 4.61
C GLY A 178 19.87 -6.19 3.24
N ASP A 179 19.00 -6.64 2.34
CA ASP A 179 19.39 -7.00 0.97
C ASP A 179 19.93 -5.76 0.22
N GLN A 180 21.22 -5.81 -0.13
CA GLN A 180 21.95 -4.68 -0.71
C GLN A 180 21.59 -4.46 -2.18
N GLU A 181 21.29 -5.50 -2.94
CA GLU A 181 20.88 -5.38 -4.35
C GLU A 181 19.56 -4.61 -4.45
N ILE A 182 18.57 -5.00 -3.64
CA ILE A 182 17.29 -4.31 -3.57
C ILE A 182 17.49 -2.86 -3.08
N ALA A 183 18.28 -2.65 -2.02
CA ALA A 183 18.51 -1.32 -1.46
C ALA A 183 19.14 -0.33 -2.46
N GLN A 184 20.05 -0.80 -3.31
CA GLN A 184 20.75 0.04 -4.30
C GLN A 184 19.96 0.22 -5.59
N ARG A 185 19.18 -0.80 -5.99
CA ARG A 185 18.56 -0.88 -7.32
C ARG A 185 17.04 -0.90 -7.30
N TRP A 186 16.40 -0.49 -6.20
CA TRP A 186 14.94 -0.53 -6.06
C TRP A 186 14.18 0.22 -7.19
N LYS A 187 14.82 1.24 -7.79
CA LYS A 187 14.23 2.00 -8.91
C LYS A 187 14.11 1.20 -10.20
N GLU A 188 14.86 0.10 -10.32
CA GLU A 188 14.82 -0.81 -11.47
C GLU A 188 13.76 -1.90 -11.30
N LEU A 189 13.30 -2.15 -10.08
CA LEU A 189 12.32 -3.21 -9.77
C LEU A 189 11.02 -3.11 -10.57
N PRO A 190 10.44 -1.92 -10.85
CA PRO A 190 9.23 -1.84 -11.66
C PRO A 190 9.37 -2.46 -13.05
N GLU A 191 10.46 -2.21 -13.72
CA GLU A 191 10.78 -2.77 -15.04
C GLU A 191 11.03 -4.27 -14.97
N VAL A 192 11.80 -4.71 -13.97
CA VAL A 192 12.10 -6.13 -13.74
C VAL A 192 10.81 -6.91 -13.47
N LEU A 193 9.94 -6.42 -12.59
CA LEU A 193 8.67 -7.08 -12.28
C LEU A 193 7.73 -7.09 -13.48
N THR A 194 7.66 -6.01 -14.24
CA THR A 194 6.84 -5.94 -15.44
C THR A 194 7.32 -6.93 -16.49
N THR A 195 8.62 -7.01 -16.73
CA THR A 195 9.21 -8.00 -17.64
C THR A 195 8.94 -9.43 -17.17
N LEU A 196 9.12 -9.71 -15.88
CA LEU A 196 8.88 -11.04 -15.31
C LEU A 196 7.42 -11.49 -15.50
N ILE A 197 6.46 -10.58 -15.30
CA ILE A 197 5.02 -10.92 -15.37
C ILE A 197 4.54 -11.04 -16.81
N PHE A 198 4.98 -10.17 -17.71
CA PHE A 198 4.46 -10.13 -19.08
C PHE A 198 5.27 -10.97 -20.07
N ASP A 199 6.58 -11.05 -19.89
CA ASP A 199 7.47 -11.74 -20.83
C ASP A 199 7.93 -13.10 -20.28
N GLY A 200 7.91 -13.30 -18.95
CA GLY A 200 8.38 -14.51 -18.28
C GLY A 200 9.91 -14.58 -18.24
N LEU A 201 10.44 -15.79 -17.89
CA LEU A 201 11.88 -16.04 -17.73
C LEU A 201 12.50 -16.72 -18.96
N TYR A 202 11.68 -17.28 -19.83
CA TYR A 202 12.17 -18.03 -20.99
C TYR A 202 11.99 -17.26 -22.29
N GLN A 203 13.04 -17.16 -23.08
CA GLN A 203 12.91 -16.74 -24.47
C GLN A 203 12.20 -17.86 -25.24
N LYS A 204 11.10 -17.53 -25.97
CA LYS A 204 10.54 -18.43 -26.98
C LYS A 204 11.65 -18.70 -28.00
N LYS A 205 11.98 -19.98 -28.21
CA LYS A 205 12.80 -20.36 -29.35
C LYS A 205 12.00 -20.06 -30.62
N ALA A 206 12.67 -19.47 -31.61
CA ALA A 206 12.07 -19.06 -32.89
C ALA A 206 11.57 -20.24 -33.76
N ASP A 207 11.68 -21.48 -33.29
CA ASP A 207 11.45 -22.71 -34.09
C ASP A 207 10.03 -23.27 -33.98
N ASP A 208 9.11 -22.66 -33.23
CA ASP A 208 7.74 -23.20 -33.03
C ASP A 208 6.68 -22.56 -33.98
N GLU A 209 7.06 -21.76 -34.98
CA GLU A 209 6.12 -21.14 -35.93
C GLU A 209 6.03 -21.85 -37.30
N GLU A 210 6.71 -23.03 -37.49
CA GLU A 210 6.59 -23.84 -38.70
C GLU A 210 6.14 -25.28 -38.36
N GLN A 211 4.88 -25.43 -37.87
CA GLN A 211 4.16 -26.71 -38.04
C GLN A 211 2.64 -26.49 -38.12
#